data_4fc3434a80166c8fee2aefc7cbbcf70e
#
_entry.id   4fc3434a80166c8fee2aefc7cbbcf70e
#
_cell.length_a   1.000
_cell.length_b   1.000
_cell.length_c   1.000
_cell.angle_alpha   90.00
_cell.angle_beta   90.00
_cell.angle_gamma   90.00
#
_symmetry.space_group_name_H-M   'P 1'
#
loop_
_entity.id
_entity.type
_entity.pdbx_description
1 polymer ?
#
loop_
_entity_poly.entity_id
_entity_poly.type
_entity_poly.pdbx_seq_one_letter_code
_entity_poly.pdbx_strand_id
1 'polypeptide(L)'
;MPTFPPLPDWVQLEHQVAQILQKQEEHGWYFNEREACELESALRRELEEATGLLRTKYGFVSGALFTPKRNNRTQGYVQGCPFTKLKQLNPTSRDHIAWILKTHENWTPTKLTATGKPVVDETVLKDIGSETALLFLKCLDITKKLGMISEGVNAWQKLSTTCNRIHHHCGVATSTFRCAHRKPNLAQVPSDERFRKLFQATPTKVLVSADLSGIELRMLAHYLARYDKGRYARILTTGDIHQTNAERIGITRRQVKTVTYAFLYGAGNIKLGRSFDKLLSEESAAQKGADIRKAYVAAIPGLAELLQACKTRSERGFANAIDGRRISVDKGHKFLNYLLQLSLIHI
;
A
#
# COMPACT_ATOMS: atom_id res chain seq x y z
N MET A 1 -0.60 4.48 51.77
CA MET A 1 -0.91 3.99 50.38
C MET A 1 0.40 3.98 49.62
N PRO A 2 0.75 2.96 48.86
CA PRO A 2 1.95 3.00 48.03
C PRO A 2 1.81 4.13 47.01
N THR A 3 2.71 5.10 47.05
CA THR A 3 2.81 6.17 46.06
C THR A 3 3.46 5.57 44.81
N PHE A 4 2.68 5.34 43.76
CA PHE A 4 3.23 4.95 42.49
C PHE A 4 4.06 6.12 41.90
N PRO A 5 5.19 5.83 41.23
CA PRO A 5 5.93 6.87 40.54
C PRO A 5 5.05 7.50 39.44
N PRO A 6 5.27 8.79 39.14
CA PRO A 6 4.51 9.45 38.07
C PRO A 6 4.68 8.70 36.74
N LEU A 7 3.61 8.65 35.99
CA LEU A 7 3.66 8.02 34.65
C LEU A 7 4.65 8.79 33.77
N PRO A 8 5.46 8.08 32.95
CA PRO A 8 6.31 8.72 31.96
C PRO A 8 5.49 9.61 31.00
N ASP A 9 6.08 10.72 30.54
CA ASP A 9 5.39 11.68 29.66
C ASP A 9 4.80 11.05 28.40
N TRP A 10 5.50 10.08 27.82
CA TRP A 10 5.00 9.37 26.65
C TRP A 10 3.74 8.54 26.95
N VAL A 11 3.56 8.03 28.17
CA VAL A 11 2.32 7.33 28.58
C VAL A 11 1.17 8.32 28.71
N GLN A 12 1.44 9.49 29.29
CA GLN A 12 0.44 10.56 29.40
C GLN A 12 0.01 11.03 28.01
N LEU A 13 0.96 11.19 27.06
CA LEU A 13 0.67 11.53 25.68
C LEU A 13 -0.23 10.48 25.00
N GLU A 14 0.09 9.20 25.17
CA GLU A 14 -0.75 8.11 24.59
C GLU A 14 -2.16 8.11 25.16
N HIS A 15 -2.34 8.41 26.46
CA HIS A 15 -3.68 8.54 27.04
C HIS A 15 -4.45 9.71 26.43
N GLN A 16 -3.80 10.86 26.22
CA GLN A 16 -4.42 12.02 25.57
C GLN A 16 -4.79 11.70 24.10
N VAL A 17 -3.89 11.06 23.37
CA VAL A 17 -4.15 10.61 21.97
C VAL A 17 -5.32 9.64 21.95
N ALA A 18 -5.37 8.65 22.85
CA ALA A 18 -6.48 7.70 22.93
C ALA A 18 -7.83 8.39 23.14
N GLN A 19 -7.88 9.42 24.03
CA GLN A 19 -9.10 10.21 24.24
C GLN A 19 -9.51 11.02 22.99
N ILE A 20 -8.54 11.57 22.25
CA ILE A 20 -8.81 12.28 21.00
C ILE A 20 -9.35 11.32 19.95
N LEU A 21 -8.74 10.13 19.80
CA LEU A 21 -9.18 9.11 18.84
C LEU A 21 -10.58 8.57 19.20
N GLN A 22 -10.89 8.42 20.49
CA GLN A 22 -12.22 8.04 20.95
C GLN A 22 -13.25 9.11 20.56
N LYS A 23 -12.97 10.39 20.83
CA LYS A 23 -13.86 11.49 20.43
C LYS A 23 -14.03 11.56 18.90
N GLN A 24 -13.00 11.28 18.13
CA GLN A 24 -13.07 11.20 16.67
C GLN A 24 -13.97 10.05 16.21
N GLU A 25 -13.86 8.87 16.84
CA GLU A 25 -14.72 7.72 16.56
C GLU A 25 -16.18 8.03 16.91
N GLU A 26 -16.45 8.59 18.10
CA GLU A 26 -17.78 8.99 18.54
C GLU A 26 -18.40 10.06 17.65
N HIS A 27 -17.63 11.03 17.19
CA HIS A 27 -18.09 12.06 16.27
C HIS A 27 -18.36 11.51 14.86
N GLY A 28 -17.51 10.62 14.37
CA GLY A 28 -17.54 10.08 13.01
C GLY A 28 -17.27 11.13 11.92
N TRP A 29 -17.15 10.66 10.69
CA TRP A 29 -16.93 11.49 9.51
C TRP A 29 -18.26 11.67 8.75
N TYR A 30 -18.61 12.89 8.41
CA TYR A 30 -19.77 13.14 7.57
C TYR A 30 -19.53 12.58 6.17
N PHE A 31 -20.46 11.75 5.71
CA PHE A 31 -20.39 11.01 4.46
C PHE A 31 -21.56 11.40 3.56
N ASN A 32 -21.27 11.86 2.35
CA ASN A 32 -22.30 12.25 1.39
C ASN A 32 -22.82 11.01 0.67
N GLU A 33 -23.88 10.43 1.20
CA GLU A 33 -24.47 9.19 0.71
C GLU A 33 -25.07 9.36 -0.69
N ARG A 34 -25.64 10.52 -1.01
CA ARG A 34 -26.17 10.83 -2.35
C ARG A 34 -25.06 10.76 -3.41
N GLU A 35 -23.98 11.49 -3.20
CA GLU A 35 -22.83 11.45 -4.12
C GLU A 35 -22.19 10.07 -4.18
N ALA A 36 -22.22 9.29 -3.10
CA ALA A 36 -21.74 7.94 -3.09
C ALA A 36 -22.59 7.00 -3.98
N CYS A 37 -23.92 7.13 -3.95
CA CYS A 37 -24.82 6.38 -4.86
C CYS A 37 -24.61 6.79 -6.32
N GLU A 38 -24.41 8.07 -6.60
CA GLU A 38 -24.10 8.57 -7.95
C GLU A 38 -22.78 8.00 -8.46
N LEU A 39 -21.74 8.01 -7.63
CA LEU A 39 -20.42 7.44 -7.95
C LEU A 39 -20.50 5.92 -8.13
N GLU A 40 -21.21 5.19 -7.27
CA GLU A 40 -21.45 3.76 -7.42
C GLU A 40 -22.07 3.44 -8.76
N SER A 41 -23.13 4.15 -9.13
CA SER A 41 -23.83 3.96 -10.40
C SER A 41 -22.91 4.23 -11.60
N ALA A 42 -22.05 5.25 -11.53
CA ALA A 42 -21.06 5.53 -12.55
C ALA A 42 -20.02 4.41 -12.67
N LEU A 43 -19.49 3.92 -11.53
CA LEU A 43 -18.52 2.83 -11.51
C LEU A 43 -19.10 1.51 -12.02
N ARG A 44 -20.38 1.23 -11.73
CA ARG A 44 -21.05 0.03 -12.26
C ARG A 44 -21.17 0.09 -13.79
N ARG A 45 -21.51 1.23 -14.35
CA ARG A 45 -21.52 1.42 -15.82
C ARG A 45 -20.13 1.24 -16.42
N GLU A 46 -19.10 1.88 -15.84
CA GLU A 46 -17.72 1.71 -16.29
C GLU A 46 -17.25 0.24 -16.25
N LEU A 47 -17.69 -0.52 -15.22
CA LEU A 47 -17.37 -1.94 -15.08
C LEU A 47 -18.10 -2.79 -16.15
N GLU A 48 -19.36 -2.49 -16.38
CA GLU A 48 -20.16 -3.19 -17.38
C GLU A 48 -19.63 -2.98 -18.80
N GLU A 49 -19.28 -1.75 -19.16
CA GLU A 49 -18.62 -1.40 -20.42
C GLU A 49 -17.32 -2.19 -20.63
N ALA A 50 -16.41 -2.14 -19.64
CA ALA A 50 -15.15 -2.87 -19.72
C ALA A 50 -15.35 -4.40 -19.77
N THR A 51 -16.31 -4.91 -19.01
CA THR A 51 -16.69 -6.33 -19.04
C THR A 51 -17.30 -6.72 -20.38
N GLY A 52 -18.14 -5.87 -20.94
CA GLY A 52 -18.74 -6.07 -22.27
C GLY A 52 -17.69 -6.20 -23.36
N LEU A 53 -16.72 -5.29 -23.40
CA LEU A 53 -15.60 -5.36 -24.34
C LEU A 53 -14.81 -6.67 -24.22
N LEU A 54 -14.48 -7.07 -22.99
CA LEU A 54 -13.76 -8.32 -22.74
C LEU A 54 -14.58 -9.56 -23.14
N ARG A 55 -15.88 -9.58 -22.86
CA ARG A 55 -16.77 -10.69 -23.22
C ARG A 55 -17.03 -10.77 -24.72
N THR A 56 -17.15 -9.66 -25.39
CA THR A 56 -17.26 -9.62 -26.86
C THR A 56 -16.00 -10.19 -27.51
N LYS A 57 -14.82 -9.89 -26.98
CA LYS A 57 -13.53 -10.35 -27.49
C LYS A 57 -13.28 -11.84 -27.20
N TYR A 58 -13.60 -12.32 -26.01
CA TYR A 58 -13.18 -13.64 -25.53
C TYR A 58 -14.33 -14.59 -25.17
N GLY A 59 -15.50 -14.09 -24.82
CA GLY A 59 -16.73 -14.85 -24.53
C GLY A 59 -16.60 -15.80 -23.33
N PHE A 60 -15.86 -16.88 -23.52
CA PHE A 60 -15.74 -17.99 -22.58
C PHE A 60 -14.28 -18.36 -22.33
N VAL A 61 -14.05 -18.98 -21.16
CA VAL A 61 -12.78 -19.59 -20.78
C VAL A 61 -12.96 -21.10 -20.58
N SER A 62 -11.90 -21.84 -20.83
CA SER A 62 -11.87 -23.28 -20.60
C SER A 62 -11.91 -23.59 -19.11
N GLY A 63 -12.86 -24.38 -18.67
CA GLY A 63 -12.95 -24.91 -17.31
C GLY A 63 -12.13 -26.19 -17.14
N ALA A 64 -12.35 -26.89 -16.02
CA ALA A 64 -11.71 -28.17 -15.80
C ALA A 64 -12.26 -29.26 -16.74
N LEU A 65 -11.39 -30.22 -17.10
CA LEU A 65 -11.79 -31.45 -17.77
C LEU A 65 -12.76 -32.21 -16.88
N PHE A 66 -13.88 -32.58 -17.43
CA PHE A 66 -14.90 -33.35 -16.72
C PHE A 66 -15.21 -34.65 -17.46
N THR A 67 -15.11 -35.78 -16.76
CA THR A 67 -15.48 -37.10 -17.30
C THR A 67 -16.74 -37.58 -16.61
N PRO A 68 -17.89 -37.68 -17.31
CA PRO A 68 -19.14 -38.14 -16.72
C PRO A 68 -19.04 -39.57 -16.25
N LYS A 69 -19.50 -39.83 -15.03
CA LYS A 69 -19.56 -41.20 -14.44
C LYS A 69 -20.80 -41.98 -14.85
N ARG A 70 -21.76 -41.32 -15.49
CA ARG A 70 -23.01 -41.92 -16.01
C ARG A 70 -23.57 -41.10 -17.16
N ASN A 71 -24.40 -41.75 -18.00
CA ASN A 71 -25.14 -41.07 -19.05
C ASN A 71 -26.16 -40.10 -18.44
N ASN A 72 -26.31 -38.93 -19.01
CA ASN A 72 -27.33 -37.94 -18.64
C ASN A 72 -27.90 -37.32 -19.94
N ARG A 73 -29.07 -37.76 -20.36
CA ARG A 73 -29.70 -37.29 -21.61
C ARG A 73 -30.08 -35.80 -21.54
N THR A 74 -30.56 -35.33 -20.38
CA THR A 74 -30.97 -33.94 -20.21
C THR A 74 -29.80 -32.97 -20.35
N GLN A 75 -28.60 -33.37 -19.95
CA GLN A 75 -27.38 -32.54 -20.02
C GLN A 75 -26.46 -32.95 -21.18
N GLY A 76 -26.84 -33.94 -21.97
CA GLY A 76 -26.04 -34.44 -23.09
C GLY A 76 -24.76 -35.17 -22.68
N TYR A 77 -24.68 -35.68 -21.44
CA TYR A 77 -23.46 -36.35 -20.95
C TYR A 77 -23.46 -37.81 -21.39
N VAL A 78 -22.34 -38.24 -21.96
CA VAL A 78 -22.04 -39.64 -22.27
C VAL A 78 -21.01 -40.14 -21.26
N GLN A 79 -21.30 -41.31 -20.65
CA GLN A 79 -20.41 -41.93 -19.68
C GLN A 79 -19.03 -42.19 -20.28
N GLY A 80 -17.99 -41.81 -19.55
CA GLY A 80 -16.59 -42.02 -19.97
C GLY A 80 -16.06 -41.08 -21.06
N CYS A 81 -16.92 -40.21 -21.63
CA CYS A 81 -16.47 -39.23 -22.65
C CYS A 81 -16.04 -37.92 -21.94
N PRO A 82 -14.73 -37.65 -21.89
CA PRO A 82 -14.25 -36.41 -21.27
C PRO A 82 -14.56 -35.19 -22.16
N PHE A 83 -14.94 -34.08 -21.50
CA PHE A 83 -15.07 -32.78 -22.18
C PHE A 83 -14.71 -31.66 -21.24
N THR A 84 -14.33 -30.52 -21.80
CA THR A 84 -14.02 -29.31 -21.03
C THR A 84 -15.26 -28.43 -20.96
N LYS A 85 -15.74 -28.16 -19.72
CA LYS A 85 -16.84 -27.22 -19.51
C LYS A 85 -16.36 -25.80 -19.82
N LEU A 86 -17.08 -25.12 -20.70
CA LEU A 86 -16.88 -23.69 -20.92
C LEU A 86 -17.51 -22.89 -19.78
N LYS A 87 -16.82 -21.86 -19.34
CA LYS A 87 -17.32 -20.90 -18.34
C LYS A 87 -17.35 -19.52 -18.97
N GLN A 88 -18.41 -18.79 -18.75
CA GLN A 88 -18.46 -17.39 -19.17
C GLN A 88 -17.31 -16.62 -18.52
N LEU A 89 -16.69 -15.75 -19.29
CA LEU A 89 -15.58 -14.93 -18.80
C LEU A 89 -16.03 -14.06 -17.60
N ASN A 90 -15.34 -14.24 -16.49
CA ASN A 90 -15.42 -13.35 -15.34
C ASN A 90 -14.14 -12.49 -15.30
N PRO A 91 -14.21 -11.18 -15.61
CA PRO A 91 -13.04 -10.32 -15.73
C PRO A 91 -12.37 -10.00 -14.38
N THR A 92 -12.98 -10.38 -13.27
CA THR A 92 -12.40 -10.21 -11.92
C THR A 92 -11.78 -11.49 -11.37
N SER A 93 -11.96 -12.62 -12.06
CA SER A 93 -11.34 -13.90 -11.69
C SER A 93 -9.90 -13.97 -12.17
N ARG A 94 -8.95 -14.03 -11.22
CA ARG A 94 -7.53 -14.15 -11.55
C ARG A 94 -7.19 -15.39 -12.37
N ASP A 95 -7.91 -16.50 -12.17
CA ASP A 95 -7.74 -17.72 -12.94
C ASP A 95 -8.18 -17.50 -14.41
N HIS A 96 -9.31 -16.81 -14.63
CA HIS A 96 -9.78 -16.48 -15.97
C HIS A 96 -8.84 -15.49 -16.68
N ILE A 97 -8.39 -14.46 -15.97
CA ILE A 97 -7.41 -13.49 -16.51
C ILE A 97 -6.13 -14.22 -16.94
N ALA A 98 -5.58 -15.06 -16.04
CA ALA A 98 -4.37 -15.83 -16.37
C ALA A 98 -4.56 -16.74 -17.58
N TRP A 99 -5.72 -17.37 -17.69
CA TRP A 99 -6.04 -18.25 -18.83
C TRP A 99 -6.09 -17.45 -20.14
N ILE A 100 -6.80 -16.32 -20.16
CA ILE A 100 -6.89 -15.44 -21.35
C ILE A 100 -5.51 -14.96 -21.78
N LEU A 101 -4.71 -14.42 -20.86
CA LEU A 101 -3.39 -13.87 -21.16
C LEU A 101 -2.43 -14.95 -21.68
N LYS A 102 -2.48 -16.17 -21.13
CA LYS A 102 -1.68 -17.30 -21.60
C LYS A 102 -2.10 -17.78 -23.00
N THR A 103 -3.41 -17.92 -23.20
CA THR A 103 -3.93 -18.56 -24.42
C THR A 103 -3.95 -17.61 -25.61
N HIS A 104 -4.24 -16.32 -25.39
CA HIS A 104 -4.46 -15.36 -26.47
C HIS A 104 -3.33 -14.34 -26.63
N GLU A 105 -2.51 -14.13 -25.59
CA GLU A 105 -1.42 -13.14 -25.63
C GLU A 105 -0.04 -13.75 -25.40
N ASN A 106 0.06 -15.09 -25.38
CA ASN A 106 1.32 -15.83 -25.16
C ASN A 106 2.08 -15.40 -23.89
N TRP A 107 1.34 -14.90 -22.88
CA TRP A 107 1.94 -14.48 -21.62
C TRP A 107 2.48 -15.66 -20.82
N THR A 108 3.74 -15.58 -20.41
CA THR A 108 4.37 -16.57 -19.54
C THR A 108 4.47 -15.99 -18.12
N PRO A 109 3.85 -16.63 -17.10
CA PRO A 109 3.93 -16.17 -15.73
C PRO A 109 5.35 -16.24 -15.18
N THR A 110 5.88 -15.13 -14.67
CA THR A 110 7.18 -15.08 -14.01
C THR A 110 7.10 -15.40 -12.51
N LYS A 111 5.90 -15.36 -11.93
CA LYS A 111 5.66 -15.60 -10.50
C LYS A 111 4.45 -16.51 -10.32
N LEU A 112 4.60 -17.46 -9.38
CA LEU A 112 3.53 -18.35 -8.94
C LEU A 112 3.18 -18.10 -7.48
N THR A 113 1.92 -18.36 -7.11
CA THR A 113 1.48 -18.39 -5.71
C THR A 113 2.02 -19.63 -5.02
N ALA A 114 1.91 -19.71 -3.70
CA ALA A 114 2.27 -20.91 -2.94
C ALA A 114 1.51 -22.19 -3.40
N THR A 115 0.37 -22.02 -4.06
CA THR A 115 -0.44 -23.09 -4.64
C THR A 115 -0.13 -23.39 -6.12
N GLY A 116 0.95 -22.83 -6.68
CA GLY A 116 1.37 -23.05 -8.05
C GLY A 116 0.57 -22.30 -9.13
N LYS A 117 -0.37 -21.42 -8.74
CA LYS A 117 -1.13 -20.61 -9.70
C LYS A 117 -0.36 -19.35 -10.10
N PRO A 118 -0.54 -18.84 -11.33
CA PRO A 118 0.02 -17.57 -11.76
C PRO A 118 -0.39 -16.42 -10.83
N VAL A 119 0.56 -15.58 -10.46
CA VAL A 119 0.26 -14.32 -9.78
C VAL A 119 -0.27 -13.34 -10.81
N VAL A 120 -1.50 -12.86 -10.59
CA VAL A 120 -2.15 -11.81 -11.39
C VAL A 120 -2.49 -10.67 -10.44
N ASP A 121 -1.66 -9.65 -10.43
CA ASP A 121 -1.87 -8.43 -9.65
C ASP A 121 -1.74 -7.19 -10.53
N GLU A 122 -1.96 -6.02 -9.94
CA GLU A 122 -1.87 -4.73 -10.62
C GLU A 122 -0.51 -4.52 -11.30
N THR A 123 0.58 -4.96 -10.65
CA THR A 123 1.93 -4.80 -11.18
C THR A 123 2.12 -5.64 -12.43
N VAL A 124 1.74 -6.91 -12.35
CA VAL A 124 1.84 -7.85 -13.49
C VAL A 124 1.04 -7.35 -14.68
N LEU A 125 -0.20 -6.91 -14.49
CA LEU A 125 -1.04 -6.41 -15.58
C LEU A 125 -0.50 -5.11 -16.21
N LYS A 126 0.08 -4.22 -15.40
CA LYS A 126 0.78 -3.02 -15.90
C LYS A 126 2.05 -3.35 -16.67
N ASP A 127 2.79 -4.36 -16.22
CA ASP A 127 4.02 -4.79 -16.89
C ASP A 127 3.76 -5.48 -18.23
N ILE A 128 2.65 -6.22 -18.36
CA ILE A 128 2.18 -6.77 -19.65
C ILE A 128 1.79 -5.63 -20.60
N GLY A 129 1.05 -4.61 -20.12
CA GLY A 129 0.74 -3.38 -20.83
C GLY A 129 -0.12 -3.53 -22.08
N SER A 130 -0.62 -4.73 -22.40
CA SER A 130 -1.54 -4.93 -23.52
C SER A 130 -2.91 -4.29 -23.23
N GLU A 131 -3.66 -3.97 -24.27
CA GLU A 131 -5.02 -3.44 -24.16
C GLU A 131 -5.90 -4.34 -23.30
N THR A 132 -5.81 -5.66 -23.50
CA THR A 132 -6.55 -6.65 -22.71
C THR A 132 -6.15 -6.65 -21.24
N ALA A 133 -4.84 -6.61 -20.96
CA ALA A 133 -4.34 -6.55 -19.58
C ALA A 133 -4.79 -5.27 -18.87
N LEU A 134 -4.80 -4.15 -19.57
CA LEU A 134 -5.27 -2.86 -19.04
C LEU A 134 -6.79 -2.85 -18.79
N LEU A 135 -7.58 -3.51 -19.65
CA LEU A 135 -9.02 -3.70 -19.41
C LEU A 135 -9.30 -4.57 -18.18
N PHE A 136 -8.56 -5.67 -18.00
CA PHE A 136 -8.65 -6.47 -16.79
C PHE A 136 -8.25 -5.67 -15.55
N LEU A 137 -7.17 -4.89 -15.63
CA LEU A 137 -6.75 -4.01 -14.57
C LEU A 137 -7.84 -3.00 -14.20
N LYS A 138 -8.49 -2.39 -15.18
CA LYS A 138 -9.63 -1.49 -14.99
C LYS A 138 -10.78 -2.20 -14.26
N CYS A 139 -11.14 -3.42 -14.65
CA CYS A 139 -12.19 -4.20 -13.98
C CYS A 139 -11.84 -4.51 -12.52
N LEU A 140 -10.61 -4.91 -12.25
CA LEU A 140 -10.15 -5.19 -10.87
C LEU A 140 -10.13 -3.94 -9.99
N ASP A 141 -9.67 -2.80 -10.52
CA ASP A 141 -9.64 -1.52 -9.81
C ASP A 141 -11.05 -1.02 -9.47
N ILE A 142 -11.97 -1.06 -10.44
CA ILE A 142 -13.36 -0.66 -10.22
C ILE A 142 -14.02 -1.58 -9.19
N THR A 143 -13.81 -2.89 -9.29
CA THR A 143 -14.37 -3.86 -8.32
C THR A 143 -13.85 -3.59 -6.90
N LYS A 144 -12.56 -3.27 -6.75
CA LYS A 144 -11.98 -2.86 -5.47
C LYS A 144 -12.65 -1.58 -4.94
N LYS A 145 -12.91 -0.60 -5.81
CA LYS A 145 -13.58 0.66 -5.48
C LYS A 145 -15.03 0.45 -5.06
N LEU A 146 -15.78 -0.39 -5.79
CA LEU A 146 -17.13 -0.80 -5.42
C LEU A 146 -17.15 -1.54 -4.08
N GLY A 147 -16.14 -2.37 -3.82
CA GLY A 147 -15.95 -3.02 -2.51
C GLY A 147 -15.81 -2.04 -1.35
N MET A 148 -15.21 -0.85 -1.60
CA MET A 148 -15.11 0.20 -0.57
C MET A 148 -16.45 0.93 -0.37
N ILE A 149 -17.19 1.21 -1.46
CA ILE A 149 -18.40 2.04 -1.40
C ILE A 149 -19.61 1.22 -0.91
N SER A 150 -19.90 0.08 -1.55
CA SER A 150 -21.18 -0.61 -1.37
C SER A 150 -21.10 -2.12 -1.13
N GLU A 151 -20.13 -2.84 -1.72
CA GLU A 151 -20.20 -4.31 -1.77
C GLU A 151 -19.50 -5.00 -0.61
N GLY A 152 -18.40 -4.44 -0.11
CA GLY A 152 -17.61 -5.04 0.97
C GLY A 152 -18.34 -5.12 2.30
N VAL A 153 -17.85 -5.95 3.21
CA VAL A 153 -18.41 -6.07 4.59
C VAL A 153 -18.29 -4.73 5.33
N ASN A 154 -17.19 -4.00 5.12
CA ASN A 154 -16.93 -2.69 5.71
C ASN A 154 -17.14 -1.57 4.67
N ALA A 155 -18.07 -1.73 3.74
CA ALA A 155 -18.38 -0.71 2.74
C ALA A 155 -18.96 0.55 3.41
N TRP A 156 -18.61 1.70 2.88
CA TRP A 156 -18.96 2.98 3.48
C TRP A 156 -20.46 3.20 3.60
N GLN A 157 -21.25 2.84 2.58
CA GLN A 157 -22.71 2.94 2.61
C GLN A 157 -23.33 2.01 3.67
N LYS A 158 -22.74 0.83 3.91
CA LYS A 158 -23.24 -0.10 4.95
C LYS A 158 -22.93 0.37 6.37
N LEU A 159 -21.87 1.16 6.54
CA LEU A 159 -21.42 1.68 7.83
C LEU A 159 -21.90 3.12 8.09
N SER A 160 -22.52 3.76 7.10
CA SER A 160 -23.14 5.06 7.27
C SER A 160 -24.35 4.95 8.19
N THR A 161 -24.43 5.85 9.18
CA THR A 161 -25.55 5.96 10.10
C THR A 161 -26.67 6.80 9.50
N THR A 162 -27.83 6.81 10.14
CA THR A 162 -28.98 7.66 9.77
C THR A 162 -28.66 9.18 9.77
N CYS A 163 -27.58 9.58 10.45
CA CYS A 163 -27.06 10.93 10.46
C CYS A 163 -25.97 11.16 9.40
N ASN A 164 -25.83 10.27 8.43
CA ASN A 164 -24.79 10.31 7.39
C ASN A 164 -23.37 10.38 7.97
N ARG A 165 -23.07 9.59 8.99
CA ARG A 165 -21.75 9.53 9.59
C ARG A 165 -21.18 8.12 9.56
N ILE A 166 -19.88 8.05 9.32
CA ILE A 166 -19.10 6.82 9.39
C ILE A 166 -18.18 6.90 10.61
N HIS A 167 -18.40 6.00 11.56
CA HIS A 167 -17.63 5.89 12.80
C HIS A 167 -16.55 4.83 12.60
N HIS A 168 -15.36 5.26 12.16
CA HIS A 168 -14.25 4.34 11.96
C HIS A 168 -13.41 4.25 13.25
N HIS A 169 -12.92 3.06 13.53
CA HIS A 169 -12.00 2.86 14.64
C HIS A 169 -10.57 3.22 14.22
N CYS A 170 -9.90 4.01 15.05
CA CYS A 170 -8.49 4.33 14.91
C CYS A 170 -7.75 3.99 16.20
N GLY A 171 -6.76 3.13 16.14
CA GLY A 171 -5.96 2.75 17.31
C GLY A 171 -4.46 2.79 17.02
N VAL A 172 -3.66 2.98 18.05
CA VAL A 172 -2.19 3.08 17.96
C VAL A 172 -1.46 1.75 18.26
N ALA A 173 -2.18 0.65 18.37
CA ALA A 173 -1.64 -0.67 18.68
C ALA A 173 -0.87 -1.29 17.49
N THR A 174 0.11 -0.58 16.96
CA THR A 174 1.06 -1.07 15.95
C THR A 174 2.46 -1.12 16.55
N SER A 175 3.36 -1.87 15.93
CA SER A 175 4.75 -1.98 16.41
C SER A 175 5.50 -0.64 16.51
N THR A 176 5.05 0.38 15.77
CA THR A 176 5.64 1.72 15.74
C THR A 176 4.68 2.78 16.26
N PHE A 177 3.58 2.41 16.91
CA PHE A 177 2.53 3.30 17.42
C PHE A 177 1.86 4.19 16.36
N ARG A 178 1.99 3.86 15.07
CA ARG A 178 1.23 4.54 14.02
C ARG A 178 -0.24 4.18 14.12
N CYS A 179 -1.11 5.12 13.77
CA CYS A 179 -2.55 4.88 13.69
C CYS A 179 -2.89 3.77 12.70
N ALA A 180 -3.67 2.79 13.16
CA ALA A 180 -4.26 1.74 12.35
C ALA A 180 -5.76 1.96 12.27
N HIS A 181 -6.28 2.13 11.06
CA HIS A 181 -7.69 2.40 10.80
C HIS A 181 -8.43 1.11 10.42
N ARG A 182 -9.63 0.92 10.97
CA ARG A 182 -10.48 -0.24 10.69
C ARG A 182 -11.97 0.12 10.83
N LYS A 183 -12.80 -0.62 10.13
CA LYS A 183 -14.27 -0.53 10.18
C LYS A 183 -14.84 0.87 9.89
N PRO A 184 -14.57 1.47 8.72
CA PRO A 184 -13.70 1.04 7.64
C PRO A 184 -12.27 1.58 7.78
N ASN A 185 -11.33 1.15 6.89
CA ASN A 185 -10.00 1.75 6.83
C ASN A 185 -10.04 3.04 5.99
N LEU A 186 -10.30 4.19 6.63
CA LEU A 186 -10.36 5.50 5.96
C LEU A 186 -8.99 6.04 5.51
N ALA A 187 -7.88 5.49 6.01
CA ALA A 187 -6.55 5.84 5.50
C ALA A 187 -6.31 5.35 4.05
N GLN A 188 -7.18 4.47 3.54
CA GLN A 188 -7.11 3.94 2.17
C GLN A 188 -8.10 4.59 1.20
N VAL A 189 -8.74 5.69 1.56
CA VAL A 189 -9.57 6.46 0.63
C VAL A 189 -8.72 6.85 -0.59
N PRO A 190 -9.14 6.50 -1.82
CA PRO A 190 -8.38 6.82 -3.03
C PRO A 190 -8.08 8.31 -3.14
N SER A 191 -6.95 8.64 -3.78
CA SER A 191 -6.57 10.03 -4.05
C SER A 191 -7.44 10.71 -5.13
N ASP A 192 -8.22 9.94 -5.87
CA ASP A 192 -9.21 10.41 -6.84
C ASP A 192 -10.24 11.30 -6.13
N GLU A 193 -10.44 12.50 -6.64
CA GLU A 193 -11.32 13.53 -6.07
C GLU A 193 -12.76 13.02 -5.89
N ARG A 194 -13.25 12.16 -6.80
CA ARG A 194 -14.59 11.56 -6.71
C ARG A 194 -14.82 10.81 -5.40
N PHE A 195 -13.74 10.23 -4.82
CA PHE A 195 -13.82 9.51 -3.54
C PHE A 195 -13.61 10.44 -2.35
N ARG A 196 -12.68 11.39 -2.46
CA ARG A 196 -12.38 12.31 -1.36
C ARG A 196 -13.54 13.23 -1.05
N LYS A 197 -14.24 13.72 -2.06
CA LYS A 197 -15.42 14.59 -1.90
C LYS A 197 -16.61 13.92 -1.21
N LEU A 198 -16.61 12.57 -1.07
CA LEU A 198 -17.64 11.87 -0.29
C LEU A 198 -17.52 12.17 1.21
N PHE A 199 -16.33 12.56 1.68
CA PHE A 199 -16.08 12.92 3.07
C PHE A 199 -15.98 14.44 3.17
N GLN A 200 -17.01 15.03 3.76
CA GLN A 200 -17.20 16.49 3.77
C GLN A 200 -17.31 17.04 5.19
N ALA A 201 -17.16 18.34 5.33
CA ALA A 201 -17.62 19.04 6.52
C ALA A 201 -19.16 19.07 6.55
N THR A 202 -19.74 19.04 7.74
CA THR A 202 -21.18 19.35 7.88
C THR A 202 -21.45 20.79 7.48
N PRO A 203 -22.69 21.14 7.06
CA PRO A 203 -23.06 22.51 6.80
C PRO A 203 -22.59 23.45 7.93
N THR A 204 -22.12 24.62 7.59
CA THR A 204 -21.55 25.63 8.50
C THR A 204 -20.17 25.32 9.09
N LYS A 205 -19.54 24.20 8.72
CA LYS A 205 -18.18 23.84 9.16
C LYS A 205 -17.24 23.67 7.97
N VAL A 206 -15.94 23.67 8.24
CA VAL A 206 -14.89 23.41 7.26
C VAL A 206 -14.00 22.25 7.75
N LEU A 207 -13.44 21.49 6.82
CA LEU A 207 -12.38 20.54 7.13
C LEU A 207 -11.04 21.29 7.15
N VAL A 208 -10.33 21.17 8.26
CA VAL A 208 -8.95 21.66 8.38
C VAL A 208 -8.01 20.47 8.31
N SER A 209 -7.04 20.54 7.40
CA SER A 209 -6.02 19.50 7.25
C SER A 209 -4.65 20.10 7.48
N ALA A 210 -3.79 19.39 8.21
CA ALA A 210 -2.40 19.74 8.40
C ALA A 210 -1.53 18.49 8.13
N ASP A 211 -0.44 18.69 7.40
CA ASP A 211 0.55 17.64 7.12
C ASP A 211 1.96 18.19 7.32
N LEU A 212 2.81 17.38 7.93
CA LEU A 212 4.19 17.75 8.20
C LEU A 212 5.08 17.38 7.01
N SER A 213 5.48 18.38 6.25
CA SER A 213 6.27 18.20 5.03
C SER A 213 7.57 17.46 5.28
N GLY A 214 7.73 16.30 4.62
CA GLY A 214 8.98 15.53 4.60
C GLY A 214 9.42 15.06 5.99
N ILE A 215 8.50 14.71 6.87
CA ILE A 215 8.79 14.43 8.28
C ILE A 215 9.81 13.30 8.46
N GLU A 216 9.75 12.21 7.67
CA GLU A 216 10.75 11.14 7.72
C GLU A 216 12.17 11.66 7.42
N LEU A 217 12.29 12.57 6.45
CA LEU A 217 13.58 13.19 6.12
C LEU A 217 14.06 14.13 7.22
N ARG A 218 13.15 14.81 7.92
CA ARG A 218 13.48 15.65 9.08
C ARG A 218 14.01 14.83 10.23
N MET A 219 13.40 13.67 10.49
CA MET A 219 13.90 12.74 11.50
C MET A 219 15.23 12.12 11.10
N LEU A 220 15.41 11.78 9.81
CA LEU A 220 16.71 11.35 9.32
C LEU A 220 17.77 12.45 9.52
N ALA A 221 17.44 13.70 9.21
CA ALA A 221 18.31 14.86 9.42
C ALA A 221 18.72 15.04 10.88
N HIS A 222 17.77 14.83 11.80
CA HIS A 222 18.04 14.89 13.26
C HIS A 222 19.09 13.85 13.66
N TYR A 223 18.93 12.59 13.24
CA TYR A 223 19.90 11.55 13.59
C TYR A 223 21.23 11.67 12.85
N LEU A 224 21.23 12.21 11.62
CA LEU A 224 22.45 12.49 10.85
C LEU A 224 23.26 13.66 11.44
N ALA A 225 22.61 14.62 12.08
CA ALA A 225 23.27 15.84 12.60
C ALA A 225 24.49 15.55 13.49
N ARG A 226 24.49 14.40 14.17
CA ARG A 226 25.61 13.91 14.99
C ARG A 226 26.87 13.61 14.15
N TYR A 227 26.68 13.23 12.89
CA TYR A 227 27.77 12.79 11.99
C TYR A 227 28.10 13.83 10.93
N ASP A 228 27.12 14.61 10.48
CA ASP A 228 27.27 15.59 9.38
C ASP A 228 27.25 17.05 9.84
N LYS A 229 27.21 17.28 11.16
CA LYS A 229 27.12 18.61 11.78
C LYS A 229 25.93 19.44 11.29
N GLY A 230 24.80 18.76 11.02
CA GLY A 230 23.55 19.37 10.58
C GLY A 230 23.52 19.81 9.11
N ARG A 231 24.45 19.33 8.28
CA ARG A 231 24.50 19.68 6.84
C ARG A 231 23.25 19.23 6.11
N TYR A 232 22.79 17.99 6.34
CA TYR A 232 21.58 17.45 5.73
C TYR A 232 20.34 18.27 6.14
N ALA A 233 20.24 18.64 7.41
CA ALA A 233 19.15 19.46 7.93
C ALA A 233 19.10 20.83 7.24
N ARG A 234 20.24 21.49 7.06
CA ARG A 234 20.31 22.78 6.34
C ARG A 234 19.79 22.66 4.92
N ILE A 235 20.27 21.67 4.15
CA ILE A 235 19.82 21.47 2.78
C ILE A 235 18.32 21.18 2.72
N LEU A 236 17.81 20.36 3.65
CA LEU A 236 16.40 20.00 3.71
C LEU A 236 15.48 21.19 4.00
N THR A 237 15.95 22.17 4.79
CA THR A 237 15.14 23.34 5.19
C THR A 237 15.25 24.52 4.25
N THR A 238 16.37 24.65 3.50
CA THR A 238 16.64 25.81 2.64
C THR A 238 16.67 25.49 1.15
N GLY A 239 16.62 24.21 0.77
CA GLY A 239 16.74 23.77 -0.62
C GLY A 239 15.96 22.50 -0.93
N ASP A 240 16.33 21.86 -2.03
CA ASP A 240 15.75 20.57 -2.47
C ASP A 240 16.77 19.44 -2.25
N ILE A 241 16.55 18.69 -1.17
CA ILE A 241 17.42 17.56 -0.81
C ILE A 241 17.42 16.44 -1.85
N HIS A 242 16.30 16.25 -2.55
CA HIS A 242 16.22 15.24 -3.60
C HIS A 242 17.01 15.65 -4.83
N GLN A 243 16.98 16.94 -5.19
CA GLN A 243 17.82 17.47 -6.28
C GLN A 243 19.30 17.38 -5.93
N THR A 244 19.69 17.82 -4.74
CA THR A 244 21.07 17.73 -4.27
C THR A 244 21.62 16.30 -4.28
N ASN A 245 20.81 15.33 -3.84
CA ASN A 245 21.22 13.92 -3.86
C ASN A 245 21.21 13.34 -5.28
N ALA A 246 20.32 13.80 -6.17
CA ALA A 246 20.29 13.40 -7.57
C ALA A 246 21.60 13.75 -8.30
N GLU A 247 22.06 14.96 -8.11
CA GLU A 247 23.33 15.45 -8.68
C GLU A 247 24.54 14.64 -8.18
N ARG A 248 24.53 14.27 -6.90
CA ARG A 248 25.62 13.48 -6.31
C ARG A 248 25.66 12.03 -6.78
N ILE A 249 24.49 11.44 -7.02
CA ILE A 249 24.36 10.02 -7.39
C ILE A 249 24.40 9.86 -8.92
N GLY A 250 24.13 10.92 -9.68
CA GLY A 250 24.04 10.88 -11.14
C GLY A 250 22.75 10.26 -11.67
N ILE A 251 21.63 10.41 -10.95
CA ILE A 251 20.30 9.92 -11.35
C ILE A 251 19.28 11.04 -11.27
N THR A 252 18.08 10.83 -11.82
CA THR A 252 17.05 11.86 -11.82
C THR A 252 16.47 12.11 -10.42
N ARG A 253 15.98 13.34 -10.17
CA ARG A 253 15.30 13.73 -8.93
C ARG A 253 14.14 12.76 -8.57
N ARG A 254 13.39 12.32 -9.57
CA ARG A 254 12.29 11.36 -9.40
C ARG A 254 12.79 10.00 -8.90
N GLN A 255 13.90 9.53 -9.49
CA GLN A 255 14.53 8.27 -9.09
C GLN A 255 15.07 8.37 -7.67
N VAL A 256 15.77 9.47 -7.31
CA VAL A 256 16.23 9.68 -5.94
C VAL A 256 15.10 9.68 -4.93
N LYS A 257 13.98 10.33 -5.22
CA LYS A 257 12.81 10.30 -4.35
C LYS A 257 12.34 8.85 -4.10
N THR A 258 12.26 8.04 -5.15
CA THR A 258 11.90 6.62 -5.04
C THR A 258 12.93 5.84 -4.20
N VAL A 259 14.24 6.04 -4.45
CA VAL A 259 15.32 5.40 -3.69
C VAL A 259 15.25 5.78 -2.21
N THR A 260 15.10 7.06 -1.93
CA THR A 260 15.06 7.59 -0.57
C THR A 260 13.96 6.89 0.25
N TYR A 261 12.73 6.89 -0.24
CA TYR A 261 11.64 6.24 0.48
C TYR A 261 11.79 4.71 0.53
N ALA A 262 12.19 4.08 -0.57
CA ALA A 262 12.47 2.64 -0.57
C ALA A 262 13.56 2.27 0.46
N PHE A 263 14.61 3.08 0.56
CA PHE A 263 15.68 2.91 1.53
C PHE A 263 15.17 3.08 2.97
N LEU A 264 14.45 4.16 3.27
CA LEU A 264 13.92 4.46 4.60
C LEU A 264 12.93 3.37 5.08
N TYR A 265 12.16 2.80 4.16
CA TYR A 265 11.24 1.71 4.46
C TYR A 265 11.87 0.31 4.40
N GLY A 266 13.19 0.23 4.27
CA GLY A 266 13.93 -1.04 4.33
C GLY A 266 13.70 -1.96 3.13
N ALA A 267 13.42 -1.42 1.95
CA ALA A 267 13.26 -2.23 0.74
C ALA A 267 14.54 -3.03 0.44
N GLY A 268 14.39 -4.31 0.09
CA GLY A 268 15.49 -5.16 -0.36
C GLY A 268 16.06 -4.71 -1.72
N ASN A 269 17.27 -5.18 -2.04
CA ASN A 269 17.98 -4.77 -3.26
C ASN A 269 17.20 -5.10 -4.54
N ILE A 270 16.56 -6.27 -4.63
CA ILE A 270 15.73 -6.65 -5.80
C ILE A 270 14.64 -5.61 -6.05
N LYS A 271 13.91 -5.21 -4.99
CA LYS A 271 12.84 -4.21 -5.12
C LYS A 271 13.41 -2.84 -5.52
N LEU A 272 14.56 -2.47 -4.99
CA LEU A 272 15.24 -1.23 -5.31
C LEU A 272 15.71 -1.23 -6.78
N GLY A 273 16.35 -2.29 -7.26
CA GLY A 273 16.77 -2.42 -8.65
C GLY A 273 15.59 -2.39 -9.64
N ARG A 274 14.53 -3.12 -9.36
CA ARG A 274 13.30 -3.12 -10.18
C ARG A 274 12.55 -1.79 -10.17
N SER A 275 12.81 -0.90 -9.23
CA SER A 275 12.26 0.47 -9.27
C SER A 275 12.87 1.33 -10.36
N PHE A 276 14.01 0.94 -10.90
CA PHE A 276 14.68 1.60 -12.04
C PHE A 276 14.36 0.95 -13.38
N ASP A 277 14.37 -0.38 -13.39
CA ASP A 277 14.01 -1.17 -14.56
C ASP A 277 13.27 -2.43 -14.09
N LYS A 278 12.01 -2.52 -14.44
CA LYS A 278 11.12 -3.60 -14.04
C LYS A 278 11.40 -4.93 -14.73
N LEU A 279 12.09 -4.88 -15.88
CA LEU A 279 12.39 -6.05 -16.71
C LEU A 279 13.63 -6.82 -16.25
N LEU A 280 14.38 -6.29 -15.28
CA LEU A 280 15.57 -6.96 -14.76
C LEU A 280 15.25 -8.31 -14.14
N SER A 281 16.09 -9.31 -14.44
CA SER A 281 16.11 -10.58 -13.73
C SER A 281 16.32 -10.37 -12.21
N GLU A 282 16.06 -11.38 -11.40
CA GLU A 282 16.28 -11.23 -9.94
C GLU A 282 17.72 -10.91 -9.60
N GLU A 283 18.68 -11.57 -10.25
CA GLU A 283 20.12 -11.36 -10.04
C GLU A 283 20.53 -9.95 -10.47
N SER A 284 20.17 -9.55 -11.68
CA SER A 284 20.49 -8.21 -12.21
C SER A 284 19.81 -7.13 -11.38
N ALA A 285 18.59 -7.33 -10.92
CA ALA A 285 17.90 -6.40 -10.04
C ALA A 285 18.54 -6.31 -8.66
N ALA A 286 18.99 -7.45 -8.09
CA ALA A 286 19.70 -7.47 -6.82
C ALA A 286 21.03 -6.72 -6.91
N GLN A 287 21.81 -6.96 -7.97
CA GLN A 287 23.06 -6.26 -8.22
C GLN A 287 22.85 -4.75 -8.42
N LYS A 288 21.96 -4.37 -9.32
CA LYS A 288 21.60 -2.96 -9.57
C LYS A 288 21.12 -2.25 -8.30
N GLY A 289 20.30 -2.92 -7.50
CA GLY A 289 19.82 -2.37 -6.24
C GLY A 289 20.91 -2.22 -5.19
N ALA A 290 21.89 -3.14 -5.16
CA ALA A 290 23.05 -3.03 -4.28
C ALA A 290 23.95 -1.83 -4.65
N ASP A 291 24.19 -1.64 -5.96
CA ASP A 291 24.98 -0.51 -6.46
C ASP A 291 24.32 0.83 -6.16
N ILE A 292 23.00 0.93 -6.38
CA ILE A 292 22.21 2.13 -6.05
C ILE A 292 22.25 2.40 -4.55
N ARG A 293 22.07 1.38 -3.72
CA ARG A 293 22.16 1.51 -2.26
C ARG A 293 23.52 2.02 -1.82
N LYS A 294 24.59 1.47 -2.38
CA LYS A 294 25.97 1.90 -2.10
C LYS A 294 26.19 3.36 -2.49
N ALA A 295 25.77 3.75 -3.70
CA ALA A 295 25.85 5.12 -4.17
C ALA A 295 25.05 6.10 -3.32
N TYR A 296 23.82 5.69 -2.91
CA TYR A 296 22.96 6.50 -2.04
C TYR A 296 23.59 6.74 -0.66
N VAL A 297 24.16 5.70 -0.05
CA VAL A 297 24.84 5.82 1.25
C VAL A 297 26.07 6.70 1.14
N ALA A 298 26.86 6.55 0.08
CA ALA A 298 28.07 7.37 -0.16
C ALA A 298 27.73 8.85 -0.43
N ALA A 299 26.59 9.13 -1.06
CA ALA A 299 26.18 10.49 -1.40
C ALA A 299 25.72 11.32 -0.18
N ILE A 300 25.36 10.68 0.92
CA ILE A 300 24.84 11.34 2.13
C ILE A 300 25.89 11.24 3.25
N PRO A 301 26.60 12.33 3.56
CA PRO A 301 27.58 12.33 4.64
C PRO A 301 26.98 11.91 5.98
N GLY A 302 27.66 11.01 6.68
CA GLY A 302 27.23 10.50 7.99
C GLY A 302 26.20 9.37 7.93
N LEU A 303 25.68 9.00 6.74
CA LEU A 303 24.69 7.93 6.64
C LEU A 303 25.29 6.54 6.89
N ALA A 304 26.53 6.31 6.44
CA ALA A 304 27.23 5.04 6.70
C ALA A 304 27.44 4.82 8.21
N GLU A 305 27.88 5.85 8.91
CA GLU A 305 28.11 5.85 10.36
C GLU A 305 26.80 5.66 11.13
N LEU A 306 25.74 6.33 10.70
CA LEU A 306 24.39 6.14 11.28
C LEU A 306 23.92 4.70 11.11
N LEU A 307 24.06 4.11 9.92
CA LEU A 307 23.67 2.72 9.64
C LEU A 307 24.48 1.73 10.49
N GLN A 308 25.79 1.95 10.62
CA GLN A 308 26.63 1.12 11.48
C GLN A 308 26.19 1.23 12.96
N ALA A 309 25.90 2.42 13.44
CA ALA A 309 25.37 2.63 14.79
C ALA A 309 24.00 1.95 14.99
N CYS A 310 23.13 2.00 13.99
CA CYS A 310 21.85 1.27 14.01
C CYS A 310 22.05 -0.24 14.07
N LYS A 311 22.99 -0.79 13.29
CA LYS A 311 23.32 -2.22 13.28
C LYS A 311 23.77 -2.68 14.67
N THR A 312 24.77 -2.02 15.25
CA THR A 312 25.27 -2.35 16.61
C THR A 312 24.17 -2.24 17.67
N ARG A 313 23.32 -1.21 17.59
CA ARG A 313 22.22 -1.03 18.55
C ARG A 313 21.10 -2.07 18.37
N SER A 314 20.88 -2.55 17.17
CA SER A 314 19.85 -3.57 16.88
C SER A 314 20.10 -4.90 17.58
N GLU A 315 21.34 -5.20 17.95
CA GLU A 315 21.73 -6.39 18.72
C GLU A 315 21.07 -6.43 20.11
N ARG A 316 20.64 -5.26 20.63
CA ARG A 316 19.90 -5.17 21.91
C ARG A 316 18.44 -5.63 21.79
N GLY A 317 17.91 -5.86 20.59
CA GLY A 317 16.54 -6.26 20.33
C GLY A 317 15.48 -5.17 20.53
N PHE A 318 15.88 -3.94 20.84
CA PHE A 318 14.96 -2.80 20.99
C PHE A 318 15.56 -1.48 20.54
N ALA A 319 14.70 -0.54 20.17
CA ALA A 319 15.03 0.85 19.92
C ALA A 319 14.36 1.76 20.95
N ASN A 320 15.06 2.82 21.36
CA ASN A 320 14.50 3.89 22.16
C ASN A 320 14.03 5.01 21.22
N ALA A 321 12.78 5.44 21.39
CA ALA A 321 12.26 6.64 20.76
C ALA A 321 12.86 7.91 21.40
N ILE A 322 12.60 9.05 20.76
CA ILE A 322 13.06 10.36 21.25
C ILE A 322 12.46 10.72 22.63
N ASP A 323 11.28 10.21 22.92
CA ASP A 323 10.57 10.38 24.22
C ASP A 323 10.92 9.30 25.26
N GLY A 324 11.90 8.44 24.98
CA GLY A 324 12.37 7.41 25.90
C GLY A 324 11.58 6.09 25.86
N ARG A 325 10.46 5.98 25.14
CA ARG A 325 9.76 4.69 25.02
C ARG A 325 10.61 3.65 24.30
N ARG A 326 10.41 2.39 24.64
CA ARG A 326 11.09 1.26 24.02
C ARG A 326 10.16 0.52 23.09
N ILE A 327 10.67 0.16 21.90
CA ILE A 327 10.01 -0.76 21.01
C ILE A 327 10.90 -1.96 20.70
N SER A 328 10.28 -3.12 20.60
CA SER A 328 10.95 -4.34 20.17
C SER A 328 11.30 -4.25 18.68
N VAL A 329 12.51 -4.63 18.33
CA VAL A 329 13.00 -4.69 16.94
C VAL A 329 13.34 -6.14 16.60
N ASP A 330 12.45 -6.78 15.85
CA ASP A 330 12.57 -8.18 15.44
C ASP A 330 13.66 -8.43 14.38
N LYS A 331 13.96 -7.41 13.57
CA LYS A 331 14.91 -7.50 12.44
C LYS A 331 15.81 -6.28 12.39
N GLY A 332 17.12 -6.48 12.55
CA GLY A 332 18.12 -5.41 12.62
C GLY A 332 18.11 -4.46 11.41
N HIS A 333 17.83 -4.97 10.19
CA HIS A 333 17.73 -4.12 9.00
C HIS A 333 16.55 -3.14 9.01
N LYS A 334 15.57 -3.34 9.89
CA LYS A 334 14.44 -2.43 10.08
C LYS A 334 14.69 -1.38 11.18
N PHE A 335 15.81 -1.46 11.90
CA PHE A 335 16.07 -0.62 13.06
C PHE A 335 15.96 0.88 12.74
N LEU A 336 16.60 1.33 11.64
CA LEU A 336 16.51 2.72 11.21
C LEU A 336 15.06 3.11 10.89
N ASN A 337 14.32 2.26 10.21
CA ASN A 337 12.92 2.51 9.90
C ASN A 337 12.07 2.68 11.17
N TYR A 338 12.23 1.78 12.14
CA TYR A 338 11.54 1.89 13.42
C TYR A 338 11.93 3.18 14.16
N LEU A 339 13.22 3.50 14.21
CA LEU A 339 13.72 4.71 14.86
C LEU A 339 13.12 5.99 14.25
N LEU A 340 13.07 6.08 12.91
CA LEU A 340 12.48 7.22 12.21
C LEU A 340 10.97 7.28 12.43
N GLN A 341 10.25 6.17 12.28
CA GLN A 341 8.80 6.14 12.46
C GLN A 341 8.36 6.48 13.88
N LEU A 342 9.06 5.98 14.89
CA LEU A 342 8.78 6.32 16.30
C LEU A 342 8.91 7.80 16.59
N SER A 343 9.93 8.44 16.00
CA SER A 343 10.15 9.86 16.20
C SER A 343 9.08 10.74 15.55
N LEU A 344 8.27 10.17 14.63
CA LEU A 344 7.18 10.87 13.93
C LEU A 344 5.92 11.06 14.80
N ILE A 345 5.69 10.17 15.74
CA ILE A 345 4.45 10.15 16.53
C ILE A 345 4.40 11.32 17.52
N HIS A 346 5.56 11.91 17.84
CA HIS A 346 5.70 12.95 18.86
C HIS A 346 5.65 14.38 18.30
N ILE A 347 5.46 14.53 17.01
CA ILE A 347 5.37 15.82 16.36
C ILE A 347 3.95 16.09 15.90
#